data_424c2d3aa51a2ced9d06956706fd8c85
#
_entry.id   424c2d3aa51a2ced9d06956706fd8c85
#
_cell.length_a   1.000
_cell.length_b   1.000
_cell.length_c   1.000
_cell.angle_alpha   90.00
_cell.angle_beta   90.00
_cell.angle_gamma   90.00
#
_symmetry.space_group_name_H-M   'P 1'
#
loop_
_entity.id
_entity.type
_entity.pdbx_description
1 polymer ?
#
loop_
_entity_poly.entity_id
_entity_poly.type
_entity_poly.pdbx_seq_one_letter_code
_entity_poly.pdbx_strand_id
1 'polypeptide(L)'
;TKGGKLKSTEFSNTVIRSNKRLTYKQAYTLLFNDDLTVALNLKLPPTHQTGSTGRALSELKQSELAQLQSSIRSLWNVASKMRYERMRAGSLDLDMSETKIFVDKDGFADRLEKVVNDESHQLIEEFMLAANEAVAKAMRDANLPCLYRTHDDPDEERLNELREYLATFGVTVADLNVRSEVVKLIQILDNHPQGHILKTQLLRSLKKACYRSTPDGHYGLNKKNYCHFTSPIRRYSDLVVHRVFNYFLVKVKGHESLAGALPQTNIARANALAEHLSLTEVNSTEAERESVKVKLLE
;
A
#
# COMPACT_ATOMS: atom_id res chain seq x y z
N THR A 1 -4.39 -13.87 -15.17
CA THR A 1 -5.04 -13.76 -16.51
C THR A 1 -4.10 -13.12 -17.51
N LYS A 2 -4.21 -13.43 -18.82
CA LYS A 2 -3.56 -12.65 -19.88
C LYS A 2 -3.95 -11.18 -19.71
N GLY A 3 -2.98 -10.28 -19.51
CA GLY A 3 -3.21 -8.84 -19.37
C GLY A 3 -3.50 -8.32 -17.96
N GLY A 4 -3.27 -9.09 -16.89
CA GLY A 4 -3.38 -8.59 -15.51
C GLY A 4 -4.80 -8.36 -14.97
N LYS A 5 -5.85 -8.67 -15.72
CA LYS A 5 -7.24 -8.53 -15.26
C LYS A 5 -7.66 -9.67 -14.34
N LEU A 6 -8.27 -9.33 -13.21
CA LEU A 6 -8.84 -10.31 -12.28
C LEU A 6 -9.99 -11.06 -12.95
N LYS A 7 -9.97 -12.39 -12.88
CA LYS A 7 -11.01 -13.27 -13.43
C LYS A 7 -11.99 -13.74 -12.36
N SER A 8 -11.46 -14.26 -11.26
CA SER A 8 -12.25 -14.76 -10.13
C SER A 8 -11.44 -14.62 -8.85
N THR A 9 -12.13 -14.66 -7.72
CA THR A 9 -11.51 -14.65 -6.38
C THR A 9 -12.15 -15.75 -5.56
N GLU A 10 -11.30 -16.54 -4.93
CA GLU A 10 -11.69 -17.55 -3.96
C GLU A 10 -10.98 -17.27 -2.64
N PHE A 11 -11.65 -17.59 -1.54
CA PHE A 11 -11.13 -17.40 -0.20
C PHE A 11 -11.19 -18.71 0.56
N SER A 12 -10.13 -19.02 1.29
CA SER A 12 -10.06 -20.22 2.13
C SER A 12 -9.15 -20.00 3.33
N ASN A 13 -9.45 -20.70 4.42
CA ASN A 13 -8.54 -20.81 5.54
C ASN A 13 -7.40 -21.76 5.16
N THR A 14 -6.15 -21.36 5.39
CA THR A 14 -4.98 -22.12 4.99
C THR A 14 -3.93 -22.12 6.09
N VAL A 15 -3.13 -23.20 6.14
CA VAL A 15 -1.89 -23.25 6.91
C VAL A 15 -0.73 -22.95 5.97
N ILE A 16 0.07 -21.96 6.32
CA ILE A 16 1.23 -21.57 5.52
C ILE A 16 2.54 -21.87 6.24
N ARG A 17 3.59 -22.12 5.47
CA ARG A 17 4.96 -22.20 5.93
C ARG A 17 5.83 -21.24 5.13
N SER A 18 6.43 -20.26 5.81
CA SER A 18 7.36 -19.34 5.18
C SER A 18 8.64 -20.06 4.78
N ASN A 19 8.99 -20.04 3.51
CA ASN A 19 10.24 -20.60 3.01
C ASN A 19 11.42 -19.66 3.27
N LYS A 20 11.23 -18.38 3.02
CA LYS A 20 12.27 -17.35 3.18
C LYS A 20 11.65 -15.97 3.36
N ARG A 21 12.13 -15.22 4.34
CA ARG A 21 11.88 -13.79 4.46
C ARG A 21 13.01 -13.02 3.77
N LEU A 22 12.66 -12.13 2.87
CA LEU A 22 13.59 -11.28 2.13
C LEU A 22 13.48 -9.82 2.60
N THR A 23 14.57 -9.08 2.49
CA THR A 23 14.51 -7.62 2.44
C THR A 23 14.14 -7.17 1.03
N TYR A 24 13.66 -5.93 0.88
CA TYR A 24 13.38 -5.36 -0.45
C TYR A 24 14.64 -5.34 -1.32
N LYS A 25 15.81 -4.98 -0.79
CA LYS A 25 17.09 -5.02 -1.50
C LYS A 25 17.44 -6.43 -2.02
N GLN A 26 17.21 -7.47 -1.21
CA GLN A 26 17.39 -8.85 -1.66
C GLN A 26 16.41 -9.24 -2.76
N ALA A 27 15.14 -8.88 -2.60
CA ALA A 27 14.11 -9.17 -3.60
C ALA A 27 14.40 -8.45 -4.92
N TYR A 28 14.77 -7.17 -4.88
CA TYR A 28 15.18 -6.40 -6.06
C TYR A 28 16.37 -7.03 -6.79
N THR A 29 17.41 -7.42 -6.05
CA THR A 29 18.59 -8.08 -6.63
C THR A 29 18.21 -9.40 -7.31
N LEU A 30 17.36 -10.22 -6.69
CA LEU A 30 16.90 -11.47 -7.29
C LEU A 30 15.99 -11.25 -8.51
N LEU A 31 15.30 -10.12 -8.60
CA LEU A 31 14.48 -9.77 -9.76
C LEU A 31 15.33 -9.47 -11.00
N PHE A 32 16.36 -8.65 -10.83
CA PHE A 32 17.05 -8.00 -11.97
C PHE A 32 18.48 -8.48 -12.21
N ASN A 33 19.05 -9.24 -11.29
CA ASN A 33 20.40 -9.74 -11.46
C ASN A 33 20.40 -11.25 -11.76
N ASP A 34 21.01 -11.65 -12.86
CA ASP A 34 21.16 -13.06 -13.23
C ASP A 34 22.27 -13.75 -12.46
N ASP A 35 23.28 -12.99 -12.04
CA ASP A 35 24.34 -13.50 -11.18
C ASP A 35 23.86 -13.56 -9.71
N LEU A 36 23.55 -14.75 -9.26
CA LEU A 36 23.10 -15.02 -7.89
C LEU A 36 24.15 -14.66 -6.84
N THR A 37 25.44 -14.60 -7.21
CA THR A 37 26.52 -14.23 -6.27
C THR A 37 26.35 -12.81 -5.75
N VAL A 38 25.76 -11.92 -6.53
CA VAL A 38 25.46 -10.54 -6.12
C VAL A 38 24.46 -10.52 -4.97
N ALA A 39 23.42 -11.36 -5.05
CA ALA A 39 22.42 -11.47 -3.97
C ALA A 39 23.01 -12.11 -2.70
N LEU A 40 23.93 -13.07 -2.85
CA LEU A 40 24.60 -13.72 -1.72
C LEU A 40 25.52 -12.75 -0.95
N ASN A 41 26.19 -11.84 -1.67
CA ASN A 41 27.15 -10.90 -1.11
C ASN A 41 26.53 -9.58 -0.67
N LEU A 42 25.20 -9.44 -0.77
CA LEU A 42 24.50 -8.22 -0.38
C LEU A 42 24.63 -7.95 1.12
N LYS A 43 25.25 -6.82 1.48
CA LYS A 43 25.33 -6.38 2.85
C LYS A 43 23.94 -5.93 3.33
N LEU A 44 23.43 -6.59 4.36
CA LEU A 44 22.18 -6.24 5.00
C LEU A 44 22.41 -5.30 6.18
N PRO A 45 21.47 -4.39 6.47
CA PRO A 45 21.48 -3.65 7.71
C PRO A 45 21.43 -4.59 8.93
N PRO A 46 21.90 -4.13 10.11
CA PRO A 46 21.84 -4.90 11.34
C PRO A 46 20.42 -5.39 11.67
N THR A 47 20.31 -6.51 12.37
CA THR A 47 19.01 -7.13 12.69
C THR A 47 18.10 -6.27 13.57
N HIS A 48 18.65 -5.37 14.40
CA HIS A 48 17.85 -4.42 15.18
C HIS A 48 17.12 -3.39 14.29
N GLN A 49 17.62 -3.11 13.07
CA GLN A 49 16.99 -2.19 12.11
C GLN A 49 16.02 -2.87 11.15
N THR A 50 16.23 -4.15 10.84
CA THR A 50 15.46 -4.85 9.80
C THR A 50 14.67 -6.06 10.32
N GLY A 51 14.95 -6.50 11.55
CA GLY A 51 14.49 -7.78 12.09
C GLY A 51 15.20 -8.97 11.43
N SER A 52 14.96 -10.16 11.97
CA SER A 52 15.55 -11.39 11.44
C SER A 52 14.96 -11.76 10.09
N THR A 53 15.81 -12.10 9.11
CA THR A 53 15.42 -12.69 7.84
C THR A 53 15.52 -14.22 7.84
N GLY A 54 15.78 -14.84 8.99
CA GLY A 54 16.05 -16.27 9.12
C GLY A 54 17.39 -16.66 8.47
N ARG A 55 17.47 -17.84 7.88
CA ARG A 55 18.71 -18.33 7.22
C ARG A 55 19.23 -17.30 6.23
N ALA A 56 20.54 -17.07 6.19
CA ALA A 56 21.15 -16.21 5.16
C ALA A 56 20.93 -16.79 3.76
N LEU A 57 20.99 -15.98 2.71
CA LEU A 57 20.86 -16.49 1.34
C LEU A 57 22.01 -17.46 1.01
N SER A 58 23.21 -17.22 1.56
CA SER A 58 24.39 -18.08 1.43
C SER A 58 24.25 -19.47 2.05
N GLU A 59 23.29 -19.65 2.96
CA GLU A 59 22.97 -20.96 3.59
C GLU A 59 21.95 -21.77 2.77
N LEU A 60 21.39 -21.20 1.72
CA LEU A 60 20.49 -21.89 0.82
C LEU A 60 21.27 -22.70 -0.20
N LYS A 61 20.78 -23.88 -0.55
CA LYS A 61 21.32 -24.64 -1.67
C LYS A 61 21.13 -23.87 -2.98
N GLN A 62 22.00 -24.05 -3.94
CA GLN A 62 21.91 -23.37 -5.24
C GLN A 62 20.54 -23.60 -5.92
N SER A 63 19.98 -24.81 -5.82
CA SER A 63 18.65 -25.13 -6.33
C SER A 63 17.52 -24.37 -5.62
N GLU A 64 17.61 -24.23 -4.30
CA GLU A 64 16.63 -23.44 -3.52
C GLU A 64 16.68 -21.94 -3.91
N LEU A 65 17.89 -21.41 -4.09
CA LEU A 65 18.08 -20.01 -4.48
C LEU A 65 17.58 -19.74 -5.90
N ALA A 66 17.86 -20.65 -6.85
CA ALA A 66 17.36 -20.55 -8.23
C ALA A 66 15.82 -20.65 -8.26
N GLN A 67 15.22 -21.54 -7.48
CA GLN A 67 13.77 -21.65 -7.36
C GLN A 67 13.15 -20.38 -6.74
N LEU A 68 13.79 -19.81 -5.73
CA LEU A 68 13.35 -18.56 -5.09
C LEU A 68 13.36 -17.42 -6.10
N GLN A 69 14.46 -17.26 -6.87
CA GLN A 69 14.57 -16.27 -7.93
C GLN A 69 13.48 -16.43 -9.00
N SER A 70 13.28 -17.65 -9.49
CA SER A 70 12.23 -17.96 -10.48
C SER A 70 10.85 -17.61 -9.97
N SER A 71 10.57 -17.92 -8.69
CA SER A 71 9.28 -17.61 -8.03
C SER A 71 9.05 -16.10 -7.95
N ILE A 72 10.04 -15.34 -7.51
CA ILE A 72 9.92 -13.88 -7.38
C ILE A 72 9.73 -13.23 -8.76
N ARG A 73 10.47 -13.67 -9.78
CA ARG A 73 10.30 -13.18 -11.15
C ARG A 73 8.91 -13.50 -11.74
N SER A 74 8.41 -14.67 -11.44
CA SER A 74 7.04 -15.07 -11.83
C SER A 74 5.97 -14.20 -11.18
N LEU A 75 6.13 -13.90 -9.88
CA LEU A 75 5.24 -12.98 -9.16
C LEU A 75 5.31 -11.57 -9.74
N TRP A 76 6.52 -11.07 -10.01
CA TRP A 76 6.68 -9.75 -10.65
C TRP A 76 6.05 -9.67 -12.04
N ASN A 77 6.16 -10.71 -12.85
CA ASN A 77 5.49 -10.76 -14.16
C ASN A 77 3.96 -10.62 -14.05
N VAL A 78 3.36 -11.06 -12.95
CA VAL A 78 1.94 -10.84 -12.68
C VAL A 78 1.70 -9.43 -12.13
N ALA A 79 2.45 -9.02 -11.12
CA ALA A 79 2.29 -7.72 -10.46
C ALA A 79 2.50 -6.54 -11.43
N SER A 80 3.51 -6.59 -12.27
CA SER A 80 3.79 -5.56 -13.27
C SER A 80 2.64 -5.37 -14.26
N LYS A 81 1.98 -6.45 -14.67
CA LYS A 81 0.78 -6.37 -15.52
C LYS A 81 -0.42 -5.79 -14.78
N MET A 82 -0.60 -6.15 -13.51
CA MET A 82 -1.66 -5.57 -12.67
C MET A 82 -1.43 -4.06 -12.49
N ARG A 83 -0.19 -3.65 -12.20
CA ARG A 83 0.19 -2.24 -12.09
C ARG A 83 -0.05 -1.49 -13.39
N TYR A 84 0.39 -2.03 -14.51
CA TYR A 84 0.15 -1.43 -15.83
C TYR A 84 -1.34 -1.18 -16.09
N GLU A 85 -2.20 -2.16 -15.86
CA GLU A 85 -3.64 -2.00 -16.04
C GLU A 85 -4.24 -1.00 -15.04
N ARG A 86 -3.77 -0.97 -13.79
CA ARG A 86 -4.22 -0.02 -12.76
C ARG A 86 -3.86 1.42 -13.16
N MET A 87 -2.62 1.66 -13.61
CA MET A 87 -2.19 2.98 -14.06
C MET A 87 -2.94 3.41 -15.32
N ARG A 88 -3.11 2.51 -16.27
CA ARG A 88 -3.92 2.77 -17.49
C ARG A 88 -5.38 3.10 -17.17
N ALA A 89 -5.94 2.51 -16.12
CA ALA A 89 -7.29 2.83 -15.65
C ALA A 89 -7.37 4.19 -14.94
N GLY A 90 -6.25 4.87 -14.71
CA GLY A 90 -6.19 6.22 -14.13
C GLY A 90 -5.94 6.24 -12.62
N SER A 91 -5.34 5.20 -12.02
CA SER A 91 -4.82 5.31 -10.66
C SER A 91 -3.75 6.41 -10.61
N LEU A 92 -3.75 7.21 -9.54
CA LEU A 92 -2.75 8.26 -9.38
C LEU A 92 -1.45 7.63 -8.82
N ASP A 93 -0.35 7.89 -9.51
CA ASP A 93 1.00 7.54 -9.05
C ASP A 93 1.65 8.75 -8.39
N LEU A 94 1.32 8.96 -7.13
CA LEU A 94 1.86 10.06 -6.32
C LEU A 94 3.03 9.54 -5.49
N ASP A 95 4.05 8.99 -6.18
CA ASP A 95 5.27 8.53 -5.50
C ASP A 95 6.03 9.74 -4.94
N MET A 96 5.95 9.88 -3.63
CA MET A 96 6.72 10.85 -2.85
C MET A 96 7.79 10.08 -2.10
N SER A 97 9.04 10.32 -2.48
CA SER A 97 10.15 9.68 -1.79
C SER A 97 10.16 10.05 -0.30
N GLU A 98 10.13 9.05 0.55
CA GLU A 98 10.23 9.20 1.99
C GLU A 98 11.69 9.14 2.44
N THR A 99 12.04 9.93 3.46
CA THR A 99 13.32 9.80 4.14
C THR A 99 13.14 8.96 5.38
N LYS A 100 13.83 7.83 5.45
CA LYS A 100 13.84 6.97 6.62
C LYS A 100 15.03 7.30 7.49
N ILE A 101 14.78 7.51 8.78
CA ILE A 101 15.79 7.70 9.81
C ILE A 101 16.11 6.32 10.41
N PHE A 102 17.37 5.93 10.36
CA PHE A 102 17.86 4.77 11.08
C PHE A 102 18.49 5.21 12.39
N VAL A 103 18.19 4.49 13.45
CA VAL A 103 18.72 4.76 14.76
C VAL A 103 19.76 3.72 15.14
N ASP A 104 20.73 4.13 15.96
CA ASP A 104 21.70 3.23 16.58
C ASP A 104 21.08 2.42 17.73
N LYS A 105 21.92 1.73 18.50
CA LYS A 105 21.46 0.89 19.63
C LYS A 105 20.92 1.74 20.81
N ASP A 106 21.35 2.96 20.92
CA ASP A 106 21.02 3.90 21.99
C ASP A 106 19.82 4.79 21.59
N GLY A 107 19.35 4.68 20.35
CA GLY A 107 18.18 5.38 19.82
C GLY A 107 18.48 6.73 19.18
N PHE A 108 19.76 7.09 19.00
CA PHE A 108 20.17 8.31 18.29
C PHE A 108 20.14 8.09 16.77
N ALA A 109 19.99 9.19 16.01
CA ALA A 109 19.99 9.13 14.56
C ALA A 109 21.37 8.68 14.04
N ASP A 110 21.41 7.51 13.36
CA ASP A 110 22.62 6.93 12.77
C ASP A 110 22.81 7.41 11.32
N ARG A 111 21.76 7.32 10.53
CA ARG A 111 21.77 7.75 9.14
C ARG A 111 20.40 8.01 8.56
N LEU A 112 20.37 8.81 7.51
CA LEU A 112 19.19 9.09 6.71
C LEU A 112 19.31 8.34 5.37
N GLU A 113 18.28 7.57 5.00
CA GLU A 113 18.19 6.93 3.68
C GLU A 113 16.91 7.37 2.98
N LYS A 114 17.04 7.75 1.71
CA LYS A 114 15.87 7.95 0.86
C LYS A 114 15.30 6.59 0.49
N VAL A 115 14.04 6.36 0.84
CA VAL A 115 13.32 5.15 0.43
C VAL A 115 12.87 5.33 -1.01
N VAL A 116 13.30 4.42 -1.88
CA VAL A 116 12.87 4.35 -3.27
C VAL A 116 11.81 3.26 -3.37
N ASN A 117 10.65 3.60 -3.92
CA ASN A 117 9.58 2.65 -4.19
C ASN A 117 9.88 1.88 -5.50
N ASP A 118 10.87 0.97 -5.42
CA ASP A 118 11.29 0.15 -6.54
C ASP A 118 10.33 -1.02 -6.82
N GLU A 119 10.63 -1.82 -7.82
CA GLU A 119 9.78 -2.93 -8.27
C GLU A 119 9.57 -4.00 -7.20
N SER A 120 10.48 -4.13 -6.24
CA SER A 120 10.30 -5.06 -5.11
C SER A 120 9.21 -4.58 -4.14
N HIS A 121 9.08 -3.28 -3.96
CA HIS A 121 7.98 -2.65 -3.19
C HIS A 121 6.68 -2.72 -3.97
N GLN A 122 6.71 -2.36 -5.26
CA GLN A 122 5.55 -2.37 -6.14
C GLN A 122 4.95 -3.78 -6.30
N LEU A 123 5.79 -4.83 -6.30
CA LEU A 123 5.33 -6.21 -6.32
C LEU A 123 4.39 -6.50 -5.15
N ILE A 124 4.80 -6.15 -3.93
CA ILE A 124 4.00 -6.37 -2.73
C ILE A 124 2.78 -5.46 -2.73
N GLU A 125 2.94 -4.18 -3.11
CA GLU A 125 1.83 -3.21 -3.22
C GLU A 125 0.69 -3.75 -4.08
N GLU A 126 0.96 -4.24 -5.29
CA GLU A 126 -0.08 -4.72 -6.21
C GLU A 126 -0.84 -5.92 -5.64
N PHE A 127 -0.18 -6.86 -4.99
CA PHE A 127 -0.87 -7.98 -4.33
C PHE A 127 -1.67 -7.54 -3.11
N MET A 128 -1.15 -6.58 -2.32
CA MET A 128 -1.91 -6.01 -1.20
C MET A 128 -3.15 -5.26 -1.67
N LEU A 129 -3.03 -4.45 -2.73
CA LEU A 129 -4.16 -3.75 -3.34
C LEU A 129 -5.22 -4.71 -3.86
N ALA A 130 -4.81 -5.79 -4.54
CA ALA A 130 -5.72 -6.81 -5.04
C ALA A 130 -6.46 -7.53 -3.91
N ALA A 131 -5.77 -7.91 -2.84
CA ALA A 131 -6.38 -8.55 -1.68
C ALA A 131 -7.37 -7.61 -0.96
N ASN A 132 -6.99 -6.36 -0.73
CA ASN A 132 -7.82 -5.34 -0.10
C ASN A 132 -9.12 -5.09 -0.91
N GLU A 133 -9.00 -4.95 -2.24
CA GLU A 133 -10.16 -4.76 -3.13
C GLU A 133 -11.07 -5.99 -3.15
N ALA A 134 -10.49 -7.20 -3.22
CA ALA A 134 -11.24 -8.45 -3.26
C ALA A 134 -12.09 -8.66 -1.99
N VAL A 135 -11.50 -8.40 -0.82
CA VAL A 135 -12.20 -8.49 0.46
C VAL A 135 -13.28 -7.40 0.57
N ALA A 136 -12.96 -6.15 0.23
CA ALA A 136 -13.95 -5.06 0.24
C ALA A 136 -15.16 -5.37 -0.64
N LYS A 137 -14.91 -5.91 -1.86
CA LYS A 137 -15.98 -6.34 -2.77
C LYS A 137 -16.82 -7.46 -2.16
N ALA A 138 -16.20 -8.47 -1.55
CA ALA A 138 -16.91 -9.59 -0.95
C ALA A 138 -17.82 -9.14 0.21
N MET A 139 -17.34 -8.21 1.04
CA MET A 139 -18.13 -7.66 2.16
C MET A 139 -19.31 -6.84 1.67
N ARG A 140 -19.11 -6.00 0.66
CA ARG A 140 -20.17 -5.21 0.03
C ARG A 140 -21.23 -6.13 -0.60
N ASP A 141 -20.81 -7.11 -1.40
CA ASP A 141 -21.72 -8.00 -2.12
C ASP A 141 -22.53 -8.89 -1.18
N ALA A 142 -22.01 -9.15 0.02
CA ALA A 142 -22.71 -9.86 1.10
C ALA A 142 -23.52 -8.93 2.04
N ASN A 143 -23.56 -7.62 1.77
CA ASN A 143 -24.21 -6.60 2.63
C ASN A 143 -23.79 -6.68 4.11
N LEU A 144 -22.52 -6.96 4.37
CA LEU A 144 -22.00 -7.04 5.73
C LEU A 144 -21.49 -5.68 6.20
N PRO A 145 -21.75 -5.28 7.47
CA PRO A 145 -21.19 -4.08 8.06
C PRO A 145 -19.66 -4.21 8.12
N CYS A 146 -18.97 -3.40 7.33
CA CYS A 146 -17.51 -3.45 7.22
C CYS A 146 -16.92 -2.04 7.27
N LEU A 147 -15.61 -1.95 7.47
CA LEU A 147 -14.85 -0.71 7.36
C LEU A 147 -14.22 -0.62 5.97
N TYR A 148 -14.56 0.44 5.26
CA TYR A 148 -13.96 0.77 3.97
C TYR A 148 -12.94 1.89 4.14
N ARG A 149 -11.89 1.88 3.33
CA ARG A 149 -10.97 3.00 3.18
C ARG A 149 -11.42 3.83 1.99
N THR A 150 -11.97 4.99 2.27
CA THR A 150 -12.56 5.86 1.26
C THR A 150 -11.68 7.08 1.02
N HIS A 151 -11.72 7.59 -0.19
CA HIS A 151 -11.02 8.80 -0.59
C HIS A 151 -11.92 9.54 -1.57
N ASP A 152 -12.53 10.60 -1.09
CA ASP A 152 -13.47 11.38 -1.88
C ASP A 152 -12.79 12.09 -3.06
N ASP A 153 -13.60 12.47 -4.04
CA ASP A 153 -13.16 13.32 -5.12
C ASP A 153 -12.70 14.70 -4.56
N PRO A 154 -11.68 15.31 -5.15
CA PRO A 154 -11.21 16.63 -4.74
C PRO A 154 -12.28 17.70 -4.96
N ASP A 155 -12.18 18.79 -4.20
CA ASP A 155 -13.07 19.93 -4.37
C ASP A 155 -12.66 20.75 -5.61
N GLU A 156 -13.63 21.16 -6.41
CA GLU A 156 -13.40 21.93 -7.64
C GLU A 156 -12.66 23.25 -7.37
N GLU A 157 -13.01 23.95 -6.29
CA GLU A 157 -12.35 25.19 -5.89
C GLU A 157 -10.85 24.96 -5.64
N ARG A 158 -10.48 23.92 -4.89
CA ARG A 158 -9.07 23.58 -4.63
C ARG A 158 -8.31 23.17 -5.89
N LEU A 159 -8.98 22.52 -6.83
CA LEU A 159 -8.35 22.17 -8.12
C LEU A 159 -8.13 23.42 -8.99
N ASN A 160 -9.03 24.41 -8.93
CA ASN A 160 -8.85 25.69 -9.61
C ASN A 160 -7.71 26.50 -9.00
N GLU A 161 -7.63 26.58 -7.67
CA GLU A 161 -6.49 27.20 -6.96
C GLU A 161 -5.16 26.52 -7.33
N LEU A 162 -5.14 25.17 -7.38
CA LEU A 162 -3.98 24.44 -7.82
C LEU A 162 -3.57 24.81 -9.25
N ARG A 163 -4.53 24.90 -10.16
CA ARG A 163 -4.27 25.25 -11.56
C ARG A 163 -3.64 26.64 -11.69
N GLU A 164 -4.15 27.62 -10.94
CA GLU A 164 -3.59 28.98 -10.90
C GLU A 164 -2.17 28.97 -10.31
N TYR A 165 -1.96 28.22 -9.23
CA TYR A 165 -0.63 28.06 -8.64
C TYR A 165 0.37 27.42 -9.62
N LEU A 166 -0.02 26.36 -10.33
CA LEU A 166 0.82 25.67 -11.33
C LEU A 166 1.21 26.63 -12.49
N ALA A 167 0.30 27.50 -12.89
CA ALA A 167 0.57 28.48 -13.95
C ALA A 167 1.70 29.45 -13.59
N THR A 168 1.89 29.78 -12.31
CA THR A 168 3.03 30.63 -11.85
C THR A 168 4.40 29.96 -12.04
N PHE A 169 4.41 28.62 -12.19
CA PHE A 169 5.62 27.83 -12.50
C PHE A 169 5.72 27.45 -13.98
N GLY A 170 4.88 28.03 -14.84
CA GLY A 170 4.86 27.75 -16.27
C GLY A 170 4.19 26.42 -16.63
N VAL A 171 3.52 25.76 -15.69
CA VAL A 171 2.79 24.51 -15.93
C VAL A 171 1.35 24.82 -16.28
N THR A 172 1.00 24.67 -17.57
CA THR A 172 -0.38 24.84 -18.04
C THR A 172 -1.06 23.47 -18.10
N VAL A 173 -2.23 23.38 -17.50
CA VAL A 173 -3.06 22.19 -17.46
C VAL A 173 -4.49 22.50 -17.87
N ALA A 174 -5.19 21.50 -18.39
CA ALA A 174 -6.60 21.60 -18.72
C ALA A 174 -7.47 21.48 -17.44
N ASP A 175 -8.73 21.09 -17.58
CA ASP A 175 -9.66 20.95 -16.46
C ASP A 175 -9.26 19.77 -15.56
N LEU A 176 -8.80 20.06 -14.35
CA LEU A 176 -8.39 19.06 -13.37
C LEU A 176 -9.57 18.30 -12.73
N ASN A 177 -10.82 18.70 -12.98
CA ASN A 177 -11.98 17.87 -12.64
C ASN A 177 -12.03 16.60 -13.51
N VAL A 178 -11.36 16.60 -14.65
CA VAL A 178 -11.22 15.44 -15.53
C VAL A 178 -10.02 14.61 -15.07
N ARG A 179 -10.29 13.39 -14.60
CA ARG A 179 -9.27 12.50 -14.04
C ARG A 179 -8.05 12.29 -14.94
N SER A 180 -8.25 12.14 -16.26
CA SER A 180 -7.15 11.99 -17.20
C SER A 180 -6.19 13.18 -17.22
N GLU A 181 -6.67 14.37 -16.93
CA GLU A 181 -5.84 15.57 -16.87
C GLU A 181 -5.00 15.60 -15.60
N VAL A 182 -5.53 15.10 -14.47
CA VAL A 182 -4.72 14.89 -13.24
C VAL A 182 -3.61 13.86 -13.47
N VAL A 183 -3.90 12.77 -14.18
CA VAL A 183 -2.87 11.77 -14.54
C VAL A 183 -1.79 12.39 -15.43
N LYS A 184 -2.17 13.18 -16.45
CA LYS A 184 -1.20 13.90 -17.30
C LYS A 184 -0.38 14.91 -16.49
N LEU A 185 -1.03 15.63 -15.57
CA LEU A 185 -0.32 16.57 -14.69
C LEU A 185 0.78 15.85 -13.91
N ILE A 186 0.49 14.70 -13.29
CA ILE A 186 1.50 13.93 -12.55
C ILE A 186 2.71 13.62 -13.45
N GLN A 187 2.49 13.17 -14.69
CA GLN A 187 3.55 12.87 -15.65
C GLN A 187 4.38 14.12 -16.03
N ILE A 188 3.74 15.30 -16.14
CA ILE A 188 4.44 16.57 -16.35
C ILE A 188 5.32 16.88 -15.14
N LEU A 189 4.77 16.74 -13.94
CA LEU A 189 5.47 17.03 -12.69
C LEU A 189 6.64 16.06 -12.42
N ASP A 190 6.58 14.83 -12.91
CA ASP A 190 7.70 13.87 -12.82
C ASP A 190 8.98 14.39 -13.48
N ASN A 191 8.84 15.17 -14.54
CA ASN A 191 9.94 15.71 -15.33
C ASN A 191 10.22 17.20 -15.03
N HIS A 192 9.47 17.82 -14.13
CA HIS A 192 9.62 19.25 -13.84
C HIS A 192 10.73 19.48 -12.80
N PRO A 193 11.62 20.48 -12.95
CA PRO A 193 12.70 20.76 -12.00
C PRO A 193 12.22 20.94 -10.55
N GLN A 194 11.03 21.52 -10.35
CA GLN A 194 10.40 21.70 -9.05
C GLN A 194 9.26 20.69 -8.80
N GLY A 195 9.26 19.56 -9.49
CA GLY A 195 8.20 18.56 -9.47
C GLY A 195 7.82 18.07 -8.07
N HIS A 196 8.79 17.92 -7.17
CA HIS A 196 8.53 17.52 -5.79
C HIS A 196 7.63 18.53 -5.04
N ILE A 197 7.91 19.83 -5.18
CA ILE A 197 7.11 20.89 -4.54
C ILE A 197 5.70 20.92 -5.14
N LEU A 198 5.61 20.86 -6.47
CA LEU A 198 4.34 20.91 -7.18
C LEU A 198 3.48 19.67 -6.93
N LYS A 199 4.08 18.47 -6.84
CA LYS A 199 3.38 17.25 -6.40
C LYS A 199 2.87 17.38 -4.96
N THR A 200 3.63 18.01 -4.07
CA THR A 200 3.18 18.28 -2.70
C THR A 200 1.94 19.18 -2.70
N GLN A 201 1.89 20.19 -3.56
CA GLN A 201 0.69 21.03 -3.71
C GLN A 201 -0.50 20.26 -4.28
N LEU A 202 -0.28 19.42 -5.30
CA LEU A 202 -1.32 18.52 -5.78
C LEU A 202 -1.87 17.63 -4.66
N LEU A 203 -1.00 17.00 -3.86
CA LEU A 203 -1.44 16.20 -2.70
C LEU A 203 -2.27 17.00 -1.68
N ARG A 204 -1.93 18.27 -1.46
CA ARG A 204 -2.67 19.15 -0.54
C ARG A 204 -4.03 19.56 -1.06
N SER A 205 -4.21 19.61 -2.39
CA SER A 205 -5.51 19.89 -3.01
C SER A 205 -6.46 18.70 -2.99
N LEU A 206 -5.93 17.47 -2.79
CA LEU A 206 -6.75 16.28 -2.63
C LEU A 206 -7.31 16.19 -1.20
N LYS A 207 -8.45 15.53 -1.05
CA LYS A 207 -8.99 15.19 0.27
C LYS A 207 -8.13 14.12 0.95
N LYS A 208 -8.21 14.04 2.27
CA LYS A 208 -7.58 12.94 3.00
C LYS A 208 -8.46 11.69 2.92
N ALA A 209 -7.85 10.54 2.72
CA ALA A 209 -8.56 9.29 2.85
C ALA A 209 -8.97 9.06 4.31
N CYS A 210 -10.15 8.46 4.53
CA CYS A 210 -10.71 8.19 5.85
C CYS A 210 -11.34 6.80 5.89
N TYR A 211 -11.80 6.37 7.06
CA TYR A 211 -12.59 5.15 7.20
C TYR A 211 -14.07 5.49 7.21
N ARG A 212 -14.88 4.68 6.51
CA ARG A 212 -16.35 4.73 6.52
C ARG A 212 -16.94 3.33 6.55
N SER A 213 -18.19 3.22 6.97
CA SER A 213 -18.94 1.96 6.86
C SER A 213 -19.57 1.76 5.47
N THR A 214 -19.55 2.76 4.62
CA THR A 214 -20.06 2.76 3.23
C THR A 214 -18.92 2.67 2.21
N PRO A 215 -19.09 1.92 1.11
CA PRO A 215 -18.07 1.75 0.07
C PRO A 215 -18.09 2.91 -0.94
N ASP A 216 -17.78 4.13 -0.51
CA ASP A 216 -17.88 5.35 -1.31
C ASP A 216 -16.76 5.49 -2.36
N GLY A 217 -15.87 4.50 -2.45
CA GLY A 217 -14.78 4.50 -3.40
C GLY A 217 -13.49 5.14 -2.89
N HIS A 218 -12.45 5.05 -3.69
CA HIS A 218 -11.13 5.60 -3.37
C HIS A 218 -10.55 6.33 -4.57
N TYR A 219 -10.67 7.65 -4.59
CA TYR A 219 -10.24 8.51 -5.70
C TYR A 219 -8.79 8.25 -6.12
N GLY A 220 -7.82 8.34 -5.22
CA GLY A 220 -6.39 8.17 -5.58
C GLY A 220 -6.09 6.82 -6.24
N LEU A 221 -6.67 5.72 -5.74
CA LEU A 221 -6.46 4.38 -6.28
C LEU A 221 -7.38 4.04 -7.46
N ASN A 222 -8.35 4.88 -7.78
CA ASN A 222 -9.41 4.59 -8.76
C ASN A 222 -10.12 3.26 -8.50
N LYS A 223 -10.48 3.02 -7.23
CA LYS A 223 -11.16 1.80 -6.80
C LYS A 223 -12.57 2.10 -6.31
N LYS A 224 -13.54 1.32 -6.78
CA LYS A 224 -14.94 1.43 -6.32
C LYS A 224 -15.16 0.88 -4.91
N ASN A 225 -14.38 -0.14 -4.54
CA ASN A 225 -14.44 -0.76 -3.22
C ASN A 225 -13.02 -0.98 -2.75
N TYR A 226 -12.71 -0.46 -1.58
CA TYR A 226 -11.40 -0.63 -1.01
C TYR A 226 -11.49 -0.67 0.52
N CYS A 227 -10.77 -1.56 1.14
CA CYS A 227 -10.61 -1.64 2.58
C CYS A 227 -9.15 -1.90 2.95
N HIS A 228 -8.81 -1.75 4.19
CA HIS A 228 -7.55 -2.21 4.73
C HIS A 228 -7.76 -3.61 5.33
N PHE A 229 -7.04 -4.60 4.81
CA PHE A 229 -7.13 -6.00 5.23
C PHE A 229 -5.76 -6.66 5.47
N THR A 230 -4.74 -6.21 4.75
CA THR A 230 -3.45 -6.92 4.64
C THR A 230 -2.47 -6.67 5.78
N SER A 231 -2.77 -5.81 6.75
CA SER A 231 -1.83 -5.46 7.84
C SER A 231 -2.48 -5.44 9.24
N PRO A 232 -3.11 -6.54 9.71
CA PRO A 232 -3.85 -6.56 10.99
C PRO A 232 -2.97 -6.45 12.24
N ILE A 233 -1.64 -6.65 12.12
CA ILE A 233 -0.71 -6.50 13.24
C ILE A 233 -0.57 -5.04 13.66
N ARG A 234 -0.58 -4.11 12.70
CA ARG A 234 -0.31 -2.69 12.94
C ARG A 234 -1.51 -1.77 12.74
N ARG A 235 -2.59 -2.25 12.12
CA ARG A 235 -3.80 -1.46 11.90
C ARG A 235 -5.04 -2.15 12.49
N TYR A 236 -5.67 -1.48 13.44
CA TYR A 236 -6.88 -2.02 14.05
C TYR A 236 -8.05 -2.13 13.07
N SER A 237 -8.13 -1.25 12.06
CA SER A 237 -9.09 -1.35 10.96
C SER A 237 -9.02 -2.70 10.25
N ASP A 238 -7.82 -3.17 9.94
CA ASP A 238 -7.62 -4.47 9.29
C ASP A 238 -8.11 -5.61 10.18
N LEU A 239 -7.84 -5.54 11.48
CA LEU A 239 -8.31 -6.54 12.44
C LEU A 239 -9.84 -6.59 12.51
N VAL A 240 -10.52 -5.43 12.45
CA VAL A 240 -11.98 -5.35 12.39
C VAL A 240 -12.48 -6.00 11.11
N VAL A 241 -11.87 -5.68 9.96
CA VAL A 241 -12.22 -6.28 8.67
C VAL A 241 -12.01 -7.80 8.70
N HIS A 242 -10.92 -8.32 9.30
CA HIS A 242 -10.70 -9.76 9.48
C HIS A 242 -11.82 -10.43 10.28
N ARG A 243 -12.35 -9.79 11.32
CA ARG A 243 -13.46 -10.34 12.11
C ARG A 243 -14.73 -10.46 11.28
N VAL A 244 -15.07 -9.43 10.49
CA VAL A 244 -16.22 -9.47 9.59
C VAL A 244 -15.99 -10.50 8.47
N PHE A 245 -14.77 -10.57 7.95
CA PHE A 245 -14.39 -11.54 6.93
C PHE A 245 -14.48 -13.00 7.42
N ASN A 246 -14.06 -13.28 8.66
CA ASN A 246 -14.25 -14.60 9.27
C ASN A 246 -15.75 -14.95 9.38
N TYR A 247 -16.61 -13.99 9.78
CA TYR A 247 -18.05 -14.18 9.76
C TYR A 247 -18.56 -14.53 8.34
N PHE A 248 -18.09 -13.82 7.33
CA PHE A 248 -18.41 -14.09 5.92
C PHE A 248 -18.01 -15.52 5.51
N LEU A 249 -16.80 -15.94 5.81
CA LEU A 249 -16.32 -17.28 5.47
C LEU A 249 -17.19 -18.37 6.13
N VAL A 250 -17.54 -18.21 7.38
CA VAL A 250 -18.32 -19.19 8.14
C VAL A 250 -19.79 -19.19 7.74
N LYS A 251 -20.44 -18.02 7.78
CA LYS A 251 -21.90 -17.91 7.64
C LYS A 251 -22.38 -17.82 6.19
N VAL A 252 -21.56 -17.25 5.30
CA VAL A 252 -21.95 -17.07 3.89
C VAL A 252 -21.32 -18.15 3.01
N LYS A 253 -20.08 -18.56 3.31
CA LYS A 253 -19.34 -19.56 2.52
C LYS A 253 -19.35 -20.96 3.11
N GLY A 254 -19.85 -21.15 4.34
CA GLY A 254 -19.94 -22.47 4.98
C GLY A 254 -18.62 -23.07 5.43
N HIS A 255 -17.57 -22.25 5.60
CA HIS A 255 -16.29 -22.72 6.13
C HIS A 255 -16.36 -23.02 7.62
N GLU A 256 -15.51 -23.88 8.12
CA GLU A 256 -15.33 -24.08 9.55
C GLU A 256 -14.76 -22.82 10.21
N SER A 257 -15.23 -22.49 11.42
CA SER A 257 -14.70 -21.37 12.17
C SER A 257 -13.35 -21.70 12.78
N LEU A 258 -12.35 -20.87 12.51
CA LEU A 258 -11.03 -20.93 13.17
C LEU A 258 -11.00 -20.17 14.50
N ALA A 259 -11.96 -19.32 14.76
CA ALA A 259 -12.08 -18.50 15.96
C ALA A 259 -13.35 -18.92 16.74
N GLY A 260 -13.36 -18.63 18.04
CA GLY A 260 -14.53 -18.83 18.90
C GLY A 260 -15.76 -18.02 18.44
N ALA A 261 -16.58 -17.53 19.36
CA ALA A 261 -17.78 -16.77 19.03
C ALA A 261 -17.51 -15.63 18.02
N LEU A 262 -18.25 -15.65 16.91
CA LEU A 262 -18.14 -14.58 15.89
C LEU A 262 -18.68 -13.29 16.49
N PRO A 263 -17.98 -12.16 16.35
CA PRO A 263 -18.46 -10.89 16.86
C PRO A 263 -19.73 -10.48 16.10
N GLN A 264 -20.75 -10.05 16.85
CA GLN A 264 -21.88 -9.38 16.25
C GLN A 264 -21.42 -8.01 15.74
N THR A 265 -21.48 -7.81 14.43
CA THR A 265 -21.25 -6.51 13.81
C THR A 265 -22.58 -5.91 13.40
N ASN A 266 -22.74 -4.61 13.63
CA ASN A 266 -23.85 -3.84 13.10
C ASN A 266 -23.35 -2.52 12.51
N ILE A 267 -24.18 -1.87 11.72
CA ILE A 267 -23.82 -0.65 11.00
C ILE A 267 -23.49 0.51 11.95
N ALA A 268 -24.21 0.64 13.08
CA ALA A 268 -23.97 1.70 14.04
C ALA A 268 -22.58 1.59 14.69
N ARG A 269 -22.18 0.36 15.05
CA ARG A 269 -20.84 0.11 15.57
C ARG A 269 -19.75 0.31 14.51
N ALA A 270 -20.02 -0.07 13.25
CA ALA A 270 -19.09 0.18 12.16
C ALA A 270 -18.88 1.68 11.91
N ASN A 271 -19.95 2.49 11.97
CA ASN A 271 -19.86 3.95 11.85
C ASN A 271 -19.02 4.55 12.99
N ALA A 272 -19.32 4.25 14.25
CA ALA A 272 -18.58 4.75 15.39
C ALA A 272 -17.08 4.37 15.34
N LEU A 273 -16.78 3.13 14.91
CA LEU A 273 -15.40 2.69 14.72
C LEU A 273 -14.71 3.43 13.58
N ALA A 274 -15.38 3.67 12.46
CA ALA A 274 -14.85 4.39 11.32
C ALA A 274 -14.43 5.82 11.69
N GLU A 275 -15.29 6.53 12.39
CA GLU A 275 -15.02 7.89 12.89
C GLU A 275 -13.84 7.89 13.87
N HIS A 276 -13.87 7.02 14.87
CA HIS A 276 -12.80 6.90 15.85
C HIS A 276 -11.43 6.57 15.19
N LEU A 277 -11.40 5.61 14.28
CA LEU A 277 -10.17 5.22 13.61
C LEU A 277 -9.64 6.30 12.67
N SER A 278 -10.51 7.06 12.01
CA SER A 278 -10.08 8.21 11.20
C SER A 278 -9.44 9.29 12.05
N LEU A 279 -10.02 9.60 13.21
CA LEU A 279 -9.46 10.57 14.15
C LEU A 279 -8.11 10.10 14.73
N THR A 280 -8.05 8.86 15.21
CA THR A 280 -6.82 8.31 15.82
C THR A 280 -5.69 8.15 14.81
N GLU A 281 -5.99 7.87 13.53
CA GLU A 281 -4.99 7.85 12.46
C GLU A 281 -4.37 9.23 12.24
N VAL A 282 -5.17 10.30 12.26
CA VAL A 282 -4.64 11.68 12.16
C VAL A 282 -3.70 11.97 13.31
N ASN A 283 -4.11 11.69 14.55
CA ASN A 283 -3.29 11.91 15.74
C ASN A 283 -1.98 11.11 15.68
N SER A 284 -2.05 9.85 15.24
CA SER A 284 -0.85 9.00 15.10
C SER A 284 0.12 9.55 14.05
N THR A 285 -0.40 10.01 12.92
CA THR A 285 0.42 10.60 11.85
C THR A 285 1.07 11.91 12.29
N GLU A 286 0.37 12.72 13.04
CA GLU A 286 0.92 13.97 13.59
C GLU A 286 2.01 13.68 14.62
N ALA A 287 1.79 12.73 15.53
CA ALA A 287 2.79 12.31 16.51
C ALA A 287 4.06 11.74 15.82
N GLU A 288 3.90 10.92 14.78
CA GLU A 288 5.02 10.41 13.98
C GLU A 288 5.81 11.55 13.32
N ARG A 289 5.13 12.51 12.69
CA ARG A 289 5.78 13.67 12.06
C ARG A 289 6.57 14.51 13.06
N GLU A 290 6.01 14.77 14.23
CA GLU A 290 6.70 15.52 15.28
C GLU A 290 7.92 14.74 15.81
N SER A 291 7.78 13.42 16.00
CA SER A 291 8.92 12.57 16.39
C SER A 291 10.05 12.58 15.34
N VAL A 292 9.71 12.52 14.06
CA VAL A 292 10.68 12.63 12.96
C VAL A 292 11.38 13.97 12.97
N LYS A 293 10.65 15.09 13.19
CA LYS A 293 11.26 16.42 13.29
C LYS A 293 12.29 16.50 14.44
N VAL A 294 11.95 15.97 15.62
CA VAL A 294 12.86 15.93 16.75
C VAL A 294 14.13 15.16 16.38
N LYS A 295 13.99 13.98 15.78
CA LYS A 295 15.12 13.14 15.37
C LYS A 295 15.99 13.76 14.27
N LEU A 296 15.46 14.65 13.45
CA LEU A 296 16.22 15.38 12.44
C LEU A 296 17.04 16.53 13.01
N LEU A 297 16.75 16.96 14.26
CA LEU A 297 17.48 18.02 14.97
C LEU A 297 18.60 17.47 15.86
N GLU A 298 18.63 16.18 16.13
CA GLU A 298 19.71 15.46 16.83
C GLU A 298 20.92 15.24 15.91
#